data_6cb4de046c157d6a217fd6b9b84d30fa
#
_entry.id   6cb4de046c157d6a217fd6b9b84d30fa
#
_cell.length_a   1.000
_cell.length_b   1.000
_cell.length_c   1.000
_cell.angle_alpha   90.00
_cell.angle_beta   90.00
_cell.angle_gamma   90.00
#
_symmetry.space_group_name_H-M   'P 1'
#
loop_
_entity.id
_entity.type
_entity.pdbx_description
1 polymer ?
#
loop_
_entity_poly.entity_id
_entity_poly.type
_entity_poly.pdbx_seq_one_letter_code
_entity_poly.pdbx_strand_id
1 'polypeptide(L)'
;MGAGTKKAGVPFTKLHGLGNDYLYIDRFSYASEHDWNDLSRRMAERHLGAGSDGLILVEPSDKADFRMRMFNSNGAEGDMCGNGLRCFARFVFDRGLTPKTEFEVETRAGIMR
;
A
#
# COMPACT_ATOMS: atom_id res chain seq x y z
N MET A 1 -10.85 -7.99 7.24
CA MET A 1 -10.01 -8.19 6.06
C MET A 1 -10.28 -7.10 5.05
N GLY A 2 -9.71 -7.13 3.89
CA GLY A 2 -9.93 -6.13 2.87
C GLY A 2 -10.88 -6.58 1.79
N ALA A 3 -11.29 -5.65 0.94
CA ALA A 3 -12.07 -5.94 -0.26
C ALA A 3 -11.34 -5.37 -1.46
N GLY A 4 -11.22 -6.16 -2.52
CA GLY A 4 -10.60 -5.74 -3.77
C GLY A 4 -11.61 -5.03 -4.66
N THR A 5 -11.20 -3.93 -5.28
CA THR A 5 -12.03 -3.18 -6.21
C THR A 5 -11.16 -2.32 -7.13
N LYS A 6 -11.77 -1.47 -7.94
CA LYS A 6 -11.08 -0.58 -8.87
C LYS A 6 -11.68 0.81 -8.84
N LYS A 7 -10.81 1.82 -8.95
CA LYS A 7 -11.19 3.22 -9.18
C LYS A 7 -10.29 3.78 -10.27
N ALA A 8 -10.86 4.47 -11.26
CA ALA A 8 -10.11 5.04 -12.39
C ALA A 8 -9.24 4.00 -13.08
N GLY A 9 -9.66 2.74 -13.12
CA GLY A 9 -8.90 1.65 -13.73
C GLY A 9 -7.78 1.09 -12.87
N VAL A 10 -7.58 1.60 -11.65
CA VAL A 10 -6.53 1.14 -10.75
C VAL A 10 -7.08 0.11 -9.78
N PRO A 11 -6.56 -1.13 -9.79
CA PRO A 11 -7.01 -2.14 -8.83
C PRO A 11 -6.41 -1.88 -7.46
N PHE A 12 -7.21 -2.02 -6.42
CA PHE A 12 -6.74 -1.84 -5.04
C PHE A 12 -7.46 -2.77 -4.09
N THR A 13 -6.87 -2.95 -2.91
CA THR A 13 -7.49 -3.66 -1.78
C THR A 13 -7.49 -2.72 -0.59
N LYS A 14 -8.65 -2.52 0.02
CA LYS A 14 -8.78 -1.68 1.20
C LYS A 14 -8.65 -2.53 2.45
N LEU A 15 -7.67 -2.19 3.30
CA LEU A 15 -7.44 -2.88 4.57
C LEU A 15 -7.62 -1.92 5.73
N HIS A 16 -8.23 -2.44 6.78
CA HIS A 16 -8.44 -1.69 8.03
C HIS A 16 -7.38 -2.11 9.03
N GLY A 17 -6.55 -1.16 9.43
CA GLY A 17 -5.63 -1.33 10.54
C GLY A 17 -6.22 -0.73 11.81
N LEU A 18 -5.41 -0.55 12.85
CA LEU A 18 -5.84 -0.01 14.14
C LEU A 18 -6.21 1.47 14.00
N GLY A 19 -7.45 1.74 13.58
CA GLY A 19 -7.96 3.09 13.42
C GLY A 19 -7.66 3.74 12.07
N ASN A 20 -6.96 3.04 11.16
CA ASN A 20 -6.60 3.56 9.85
C ASN A 20 -7.10 2.66 8.74
N ASP A 21 -7.50 3.29 7.62
CA ASP A 21 -7.89 2.59 6.41
C ASP A 21 -6.90 2.92 5.32
N TYR A 22 -6.22 1.91 4.77
CA TYR A 22 -5.28 2.10 3.68
C TYR A 22 -5.72 1.34 2.44
N LEU A 23 -5.44 1.91 1.28
CA LEU A 23 -5.62 1.24 0.00
C LEU A 23 -4.28 0.66 -0.43
N TYR A 24 -4.25 -0.63 -0.72
CA TYR A 24 -3.04 -1.34 -1.12
C TYR A 24 -3.08 -1.63 -2.62
N ILE A 25 -2.01 -1.29 -3.32
CA ILE A 25 -1.86 -1.59 -4.74
C ILE A 25 -0.70 -2.56 -4.89
N ASP A 26 -0.99 -3.72 -5.48
CA ASP A 26 0.00 -4.75 -5.77
C ASP A 26 0.69 -4.39 -7.08
N ARG A 27 1.90 -3.82 -6.98
CA ARG A 27 2.69 -3.40 -8.13
C ARG A 27 3.35 -4.58 -8.86
N PHE A 28 3.27 -5.78 -8.32
CA PHE A 28 3.71 -6.97 -9.03
C PHE A 28 2.74 -7.34 -10.14
N SER A 29 1.46 -7.17 -9.91
CA SER A 29 0.42 -7.47 -10.90
C SER A 29 -0.05 -6.23 -11.66
N TYR A 30 0.15 -5.04 -11.12
CA TYR A 30 -0.25 -3.78 -11.75
C TYR A 30 0.97 -2.88 -11.89
N ALA A 31 1.58 -2.88 -13.08
CA ALA A 31 2.84 -2.19 -13.33
C ALA A 31 2.69 -0.78 -13.88
N SER A 32 1.49 -0.33 -14.22
CA SER A 32 1.26 1.00 -14.80
C SER A 32 1.70 2.11 -13.86
N GLU A 33 2.37 3.12 -14.40
CA GLU A 33 2.82 4.26 -13.63
C GLU A 33 1.72 5.31 -13.51
N HIS A 34 1.70 5.98 -12.37
CA HIS A 34 0.76 7.08 -12.10
C HIS A 34 1.49 8.15 -11.29
N ASP A 35 0.92 9.35 -11.26
CA ASP A 35 1.29 10.34 -10.26
C ASP A 35 0.68 9.88 -8.93
N TRP A 36 1.46 9.13 -8.17
CA TRP A 36 0.98 8.51 -6.93
C TRP A 36 0.55 9.53 -5.88
N ASN A 37 1.21 10.69 -5.86
CA ASN A 37 0.83 11.77 -4.94
C ASN A 37 -0.59 12.25 -5.24
N ASP A 38 -0.87 12.52 -6.51
CA ASP A 38 -2.19 12.97 -6.94
C ASP A 38 -3.23 11.87 -6.78
N LEU A 39 -2.87 10.64 -7.16
CA LEU A 39 -3.79 9.51 -7.05
C LEU A 39 -4.19 9.25 -5.60
N SER A 40 -3.23 9.31 -4.66
CA SER A 40 -3.51 9.13 -3.25
C SER A 40 -4.51 10.14 -2.73
N ARG A 41 -4.32 11.41 -3.10
CA ARG A 41 -5.24 12.48 -2.70
C ARG A 41 -6.64 12.26 -3.26
N ARG A 42 -6.73 11.89 -4.54
CA ARG A 42 -8.01 11.65 -5.21
C ARG A 42 -8.73 10.41 -4.67
N MET A 43 -8.00 9.35 -4.38
CA MET A 43 -8.59 8.12 -3.86
C MET A 43 -8.99 8.25 -2.39
N ALA A 44 -8.42 9.20 -1.67
CA ALA A 44 -8.80 9.46 -0.28
C ALA A 44 -10.15 10.19 -0.19
N GLU A 45 -10.61 10.82 -1.26
CA GLU A 45 -11.87 11.56 -1.29
C GLU A 45 -13.04 10.61 -1.09
N ARG A 46 -13.86 10.88 -0.05
CA ARG A 46 -14.94 9.98 0.32
C ARG A 46 -16.13 10.02 -0.64
N HIS A 47 -16.32 11.13 -1.35
CA HIS A 47 -17.42 11.28 -2.30
C HIS A 47 -17.06 10.84 -3.70
N LEU A 48 -15.81 11.05 -4.11
CA LEU A 48 -15.37 10.81 -5.48
C LEU A 48 -14.40 9.64 -5.59
N GLY A 49 -13.76 9.24 -4.49
CA GLY A 49 -12.83 8.14 -4.44
C GLY A 49 -13.29 7.03 -3.51
N ALA A 50 -12.35 6.20 -3.08
CA ALA A 50 -12.63 5.06 -2.22
C ALA A 50 -12.75 5.42 -0.74
N GLY A 51 -12.28 6.62 -0.36
CA GLY A 51 -12.23 7.06 1.04
C GLY A 51 -11.17 6.30 1.83
N SER A 52 -10.03 6.93 2.08
CA SER A 52 -8.94 6.25 2.79
C SER A 52 -8.08 7.25 3.54
N ASP A 53 -7.31 6.75 4.49
CA ASP A 53 -6.31 7.54 5.21
C ASP A 53 -5.01 7.61 4.42
N GLY A 54 -4.81 6.75 3.45
CA GLY A 54 -3.64 6.76 2.62
C GLY A 54 -3.59 5.62 1.63
N LEU A 55 -2.53 5.64 0.82
CA LEU A 55 -2.27 4.68 -0.23
C LEU A 55 -0.94 4.01 0.06
N ILE A 56 -0.88 2.69 -0.07
CA ILE A 56 0.36 1.93 0.09
C ILE A 56 0.61 1.13 -1.17
N LEU A 57 1.82 1.28 -1.71
CA LEU A 57 2.28 0.51 -2.86
C LEU A 57 3.14 -0.66 -2.37
N VAL A 58 2.82 -1.85 -2.85
CA VAL A 58 3.60 -3.06 -2.60
C VAL A 58 4.42 -3.32 -3.84
N GLU A 59 5.72 -3.06 -3.77
CA GLU A 59 6.62 -3.05 -4.93
C GLU A 59 7.76 -4.05 -4.79
N PRO A 60 8.37 -4.47 -5.91
CA PRO A 60 9.64 -5.19 -5.85
C PRO A 60 10.75 -4.30 -5.30
N SER A 61 11.77 -4.91 -4.70
CA SER A 61 12.92 -4.21 -4.15
C SER A 61 14.20 -4.88 -4.59
N ASP A 62 15.24 -4.08 -4.84
CA ASP A 62 16.60 -4.60 -5.11
C ASP A 62 17.38 -4.89 -3.83
N LYS A 63 16.91 -4.39 -2.69
CA LYS A 63 17.63 -4.44 -1.41
C LYS A 63 16.96 -5.34 -0.38
N ALA A 64 15.67 -5.64 -0.58
CA ALA A 64 14.88 -6.40 0.38
C ALA A 64 13.90 -7.27 -0.39
N ASP A 65 13.05 -8.00 0.32
CA ASP A 65 12.04 -8.83 -0.33
C ASP A 65 10.95 -7.98 -0.99
N PHE A 66 10.62 -6.86 -0.37
CA PHE A 66 9.60 -5.93 -0.87
C PHE A 66 10.00 -4.50 -0.59
N ARG A 67 9.37 -3.59 -1.33
CA ARG A 67 9.45 -2.16 -1.05
C ARG A 67 8.05 -1.66 -0.76
N MET A 68 7.91 -0.88 0.31
CA MET A 68 6.67 -0.24 0.69
C MET A 68 6.80 1.26 0.48
N ARG A 69 5.89 1.83 -0.29
CA ARG A 69 5.75 3.28 -0.40
C ARG A 69 4.40 3.66 0.15
N MET A 70 4.37 4.69 1.00
CA MET A 70 3.15 5.14 1.64
C MET A 70 2.88 6.59 1.27
N PHE A 71 1.64 6.88 0.90
CA PHE A 71 1.20 8.23 0.59
C PHE A 71 0.03 8.58 1.49
N ASN A 72 0.10 9.74 2.13
CA ASN A 72 -0.96 10.23 3.00
C ASN A 72 -2.15 10.71 2.18
N SER A 73 -3.29 10.94 2.84
CA SER A 73 -4.50 11.39 2.18
C SER A 73 -4.36 12.77 1.52
N ASN A 74 -3.38 13.56 1.96
CA ASN A 74 -3.08 14.87 1.34
C ASN A 74 -2.16 14.74 0.12
N GLY A 75 -1.76 13.53 -0.24
CA GLY A 75 -0.90 13.27 -1.38
C GLY A 75 0.59 13.25 -1.07
N ALA A 76 1.01 13.59 0.13
CA ALA A 76 2.43 13.58 0.49
C ALA A 76 2.93 12.16 0.72
N GLU A 77 4.10 11.84 0.18
CA GLU A 77 4.75 10.55 0.49
C GLU A 77 5.30 10.60 1.90
N GLY A 78 4.92 9.62 2.73
CA GLY A 78 5.32 9.55 4.11
C GLY A 78 6.31 8.45 4.40
N ASP A 79 6.77 8.44 5.65
CA ASP A 79 7.58 7.37 6.16
C ASP A 79 6.71 6.20 6.60
N MET A 80 7.36 5.10 6.98
CA MET A 80 6.67 3.90 7.44
C MET A 80 5.80 4.20 8.66
N CYS A 81 4.58 3.61 8.66
CA CYS A 81 3.66 3.62 9.78
C CYS A 81 3.55 2.19 10.32
N GLY A 82 3.65 2.02 11.64
CA GLY A 82 3.62 0.69 12.25
C GLY A 82 2.38 -0.13 11.90
N ASN A 83 1.21 0.51 11.91
CA ASN A 83 -0.04 -0.15 11.53
C ASN A 83 -0.05 -0.50 10.05
N GLY A 84 0.47 0.40 9.21
CA GLY A 84 0.60 0.14 7.78
C GLY A 84 1.52 -1.03 7.48
N LEU A 85 2.60 -1.15 8.24
CA LEU A 85 3.54 -2.25 8.05
C LEU A 85 2.92 -3.60 8.45
N ARG A 86 2.13 -3.63 9.50
CA ARG A 86 1.42 -4.86 9.90
C ARG A 86 0.43 -5.29 8.83
N CYS A 87 -0.35 -4.36 8.31
CA CYS A 87 -1.30 -4.64 7.24
C CYS A 87 -0.57 -5.01 5.95
N PHE A 88 0.59 -4.41 5.70
CA PHE A 88 1.44 -4.76 4.56
C PHE A 88 1.85 -6.23 4.63
N ALA A 89 2.33 -6.66 5.78
CA ALA A 89 2.73 -8.06 5.97
C ALA A 89 1.56 -9.01 5.74
N ARG A 90 0.38 -8.66 6.26
CA ARG A 90 -0.83 -9.44 6.07
C ARG A 90 -1.23 -9.51 4.61
N PHE A 91 -1.17 -8.37 3.91
CA PHE A 91 -1.49 -8.30 2.50
C PHE A 91 -0.59 -9.22 1.66
N VAL A 92 0.72 -9.14 1.93
CA VAL A 92 1.72 -9.97 1.23
C VAL A 92 1.46 -11.45 1.48
N PHE A 93 1.19 -11.80 2.72
CA PHE A 93 0.93 -13.19 3.09
C PHE A 93 -0.36 -13.72 2.46
N ASP A 94 -1.44 -12.96 2.57
CA ASP A 94 -2.76 -13.37 2.06
C ASP A 94 -2.77 -13.48 0.54
N ARG A 95 -1.95 -12.68 -0.15
CA ARG A 95 -1.83 -12.71 -1.61
C ARG A 95 -0.85 -13.77 -2.09
N GLY A 96 -0.13 -14.41 -1.19
CA GLY A 96 0.87 -15.41 -1.55
C GLY A 96 2.03 -14.85 -2.36
N LEU A 97 2.42 -13.59 -2.10
CA LEU A 97 3.52 -12.96 -2.82
C LEU A 97 4.88 -13.47 -2.39
N THR A 98 4.95 -14.16 -1.26
CA THR A 98 6.16 -14.83 -0.81
C THR A 98 5.79 -16.09 -0.02
N PRO A 99 6.60 -17.17 -0.14
CA PRO A 99 6.42 -18.35 0.72
C PRO A 99 7.04 -18.17 2.11
N LYS A 100 7.76 -17.06 2.34
CA LYS A 100 8.45 -16.82 3.61
C LYS A 100 7.47 -16.39 4.68
N THR A 101 7.72 -16.79 5.93
CA THR A 101 6.98 -16.29 7.08
C THR A 101 7.66 -15.05 7.69
N GLU A 102 8.93 -14.84 7.37
CA GLU A 102 9.66 -13.63 7.72
C GLU A 102 10.27 -13.07 6.45
N PHE A 103 10.19 -11.74 6.27
CA PHE A 103 10.74 -11.07 5.11
C PHE A 103 11.11 -9.64 5.47
N GLU A 104 11.95 -9.04 4.62
CA GLU A 104 12.39 -7.67 4.80
C GLU A 104 11.62 -6.76 3.87
N VAL A 105 11.33 -5.55 4.35
CA VAL A 105 10.61 -4.52 3.60
C VAL A 105 11.44 -3.26 3.59
N GLU A 106 11.76 -2.80 2.40
CA GLU A 106 12.43 -1.52 2.21
C GLU A 106 11.40 -0.40 2.36
N THR A 107 11.70 0.60 3.20
CA THR A 107 10.85 1.78 3.40
C THR A 107 11.72 3.03 3.29
N ARG A 108 11.10 4.21 3.30
CA ARG A 108 11.85 5.47 3.33
C ARG A 108 12.69 5.59 4.60
N ALA A 109 12.28 4.95 5.68
CA ALA A 109 13.01 4.99 6.95
C ALA A 109 14.10 3.93 7.04
N GLY A 110 14.20 3.03 6.05
CA GLY A 110 15.19 1.96 6.04
C GLY A 110 14.55 0.60 5.82
N ILE A 111 15.34 -0.45 6.00
CA ILE A 111 14.87 -1.82 5.82
C ILE A 111 14.30 -2.31 7.14
N MET A 112 13.05 -2.78 7.10
CA MET A 112 12.32 -3.33 8.25
C MET A 112 12.13 -4.83 8.09
N ARG A 113 11.99 -5.51 9.20
CA ARG A 113 11.86 -6.97 9.20
C ARG A 113 10.55 -7.43 9.84
#